data_1e70668d015c2e84d3e57e2b6a675d35
#
_entry.id   1e70668d015c2e84d3e57e2b6a675d35
#
_cell.length_a   1.000
_cell.length_b   1.000
_cell.length_c   1.000
_cell.angle_alpha   90.00
_cell.angle_beta   90.00
_cell.angle_gamma   90.00
#
_symmetry.space_group_name_H-M   'P 1'
#
loop_
_entity.id
_entity.type
_entity.pdbx_description
1 polymer ?
#
loop_
_entity_poly.entity_id
_entity_poly.type
_entity_poly.pdbx_seq_one_letter_code
_entity_poly.pdbx_strand_id
1 'polypeptide(L)'
;MEAAASLYKSSLGSNKWVQIWIITMTELIGDINLKIFATSNTLFNFYVGVFMYLMLVLELTVGFQTMGIGWLNGAWDGTSTVVSVLAGRVMGEQLTSQQYLGLGLIIVGLY
;
A
#
# COMPACT_ATOMS: atom_id res chain seq x y z
N MET A 1 -4.18 -17.26 -12.68
CA MET A 1 -3.09 -16.41 -12.15
C MET A 1 -2.19 -15.84 -13.23
N GLU A 2 -1.68 -16.67 -14.13
CA GLU A 2 -0.78 -16.20 -15.19
C GLU A 2 -1.43 -15.18 -16.13
N ALA A 3 -2.69 -15.38 -16.49
CA ALA A 3 -3.42 -14.44 -17.34
C ALA A 3 -3.60 -13.08 -16.64
N ALA A 4 -3.94 -13.08 -15.36
CA ALA A 4 -4.08 -11.85 -14.59
C ALA A 4 -2.74 -11.13 -14.44
N ALA A 5 -1.65 -11.87 -14.18
CA ALA A 5 -0.32 -11.32 -14.09
C ALA A 5 0.13 -10.70 -15.42
N SER A 6 -0.17 -11.38 -16.55
CA SER A 6 0.17 -10.88 -17.87
C SER A 6 -0.57 -9.59 -18.19
N LEU A 7 -1.88 -9.53 -17.89
CA LEU A 7 -2.67 -8.32 -18.08
C LEU A 7 -2.14 -7.17 -17.23
N TYR A 8 -1.83 -7.45 -15.96
CA TYR A 8 -1.29 -6.46 -15.05
C TYR A 8 0.01 -5.86 -15.60
N LYS A 9 0.95 -6.71 -16.03
CA LYS A 9 2.23 -6.27 -16.58
C LYS A 9 2.07 -5.49 -17.86
N SER A 10 1.21 -5.94 -18.79
CA SER A 10 1.02 -5.27 -20.05
C SER A 10 0.32 -3.92 -19.91
N SER A 11 -0.60 -3.80 -18.94
CA SER A 11 -1.31 -2.55 -18.68
C SER A 11 -0.42 -1.48 -18.04
N LEU A 12 0.50 -1.89 -17.15
CA LEU A 12 1.28 -0.98 -16.32
C LEU A 12 2.74 -0.88 -16.75
N GLY A 13 3.16 -1.72 -17.69
CA GLY A 13 4.56 -1.83 -18.07
C GLY A 13 5.38 -2.50 -16.97
N SER A 14 6.70 -2.36 -17.06
CA SER A 14 7.63 -2.98 -16.12
C SER A 14 8.21 -1.99 -15.09
N ASN A 15 7.59 -0.82 -14.93
CA ASN A 15 8.09 0.19 -14.01
C ASN A 15 7.87 -0.24 -12.56
N LYS A 16 8.97 -0.47 -11.85
CA LYS A 16 8.94 -0.94 -10.45
C LYS A 16 8.20 0.03 -9.54
N TRP A 17 8.44 1.34 -9.70
CA TRP A 17 7.82 2.35 -8.84
C TRP A 17 6.32 2.45 -9.07
N VAL A 18 5.85 2.27 -10.30
CA VAL A 18 4.41 2.22 -10.58
C VAL A 18 3.78 1.05 -9.83
N GLN A 19 4.43 -0.13 -9.85
CA GLN A 19 3.93 -1.30 -9.12
C GLN A 19 3.91 -1.04 -7.61
N ILE A 20 4.95 -0.42 -7.06
CA ILE A 20 5.00 -0.08 -5.63
C ILE A 20 3.85 0.86 -5.25
N TRP A 21 3.57 1.88 -6.05
CA TRP A 21 2.48 2.81 -5.78
C TRP A 21 1.11 2.15 -5.86
N ILE A 22 0.91 1.23 -6.81
CA ILE A 22 -0.35 0.49 -6.93
C ILE A 22 -0.56 -0.40 -5.70
N ILE A 23 0.48 -1.12 -5.27
CA ILE A 23 0.43 -1.95 -4.06
C ILE A 23 0.09 -1.08 -2.85
N THR A 24 0.76 0.07 -2.72
CA THR A 24 0.54 1.00 -1.61
C THR A 24 -0.88 1.54 -1.59
N MET A 25 -1.41 1.95 -2.75
CA MET A 25 -2.77 2.49 -2.82
C MET A 25 -3.82 1.41 -2.52
N THR A 26 -3.62 0.19 -3.01
CA THR A 26 -4.51 -0.93 -2.71
C THR A 26 -4.56 -1.18 -1.20
N GLU A 27 -3.39 -1.21 -0.56
CA GLU A 27 -3.30 -1.38 0.89
C GLU A 27 -3.99 -0.24 1.63
N LEU A 28 -3.76 1.00 1.21
CA LEU A 28 -4.36 2.16 1.86
C LEU A 28 -5.88 2.12 1.80
N ILE A 29 -6.44 1.80 0.63
CA ILE A 29 -7.90 1.69 0.47
C ILE A 29 -8.43 0.59 1.39
N GLY A 30 -7.74 -0.55 1.45
CA GLY A 30 -8.10 -1.65 2.34
C GLY A 30 -8.08 -1.21 3.80
N ASP A 31 -7.01 -0.55 4.22
CA ASP A 31 -6.85 -0.09 5.61
C ASP A 31 -7.92 0.92 6.00
N ILE A 32 -8.22 1.89 5.13
CA ILE A 32 -9.26 2.88 5.40
C ILE A 32 -10.62 2.20 5.58
N ASN A 33 -10.95 1.24 4.72
CA ASN A 33 -12.23 0.53 4.82
C ASN A 33 -12.30 -0.31 6.09
N LEU A 34 -11.22 -0.99 6.46
CA LEU A 34 -11.18 -1.75 7.70
C LEU A 34 -11.27 -0.84 8.92
N LYS A 35 -10.67 0.34 8.86
CA LYS A 35 -10.78 1.33 9.94
C LYS A 35 -12.23 1.80 10.10
N ILE A 36 -12.90 2.09 8.99
CA ILE A 36 -14.32 2.49 9.02
C ILE A 36 -15.17 1.35 9.60
N PHE A 37 -14.93 0.11 9.19
CA PHE A 37 -15.63 -1.03 9.77
C PHE A 37 -15.38 -1.14 11.28
N ALA A 38 -14.13 -0.99 11.70
CA ALA A 38 -13.77 -1.11 13.11
C ALA A 38 -14.45 -0.06 14.00
N THR A 39 -14.73 1.13 13.45
CA THR A 39 -15.31 2.24 14.20
C THR A 39 -16.83 2.34 14.06
N SER A 40 -17.41 1.86 12.95
CA SER A 40 -18.84 2.03 12.66
C SER A 40 -19.60 0.73 12.40
N ASN A 41 -18.92 -0.42 12.44
CA ASN A 41 -19.51 -1.75 12.21
C ASN A 41 -20.24 -1.89 10.87
N THR A 42 -19.78 -1.18 9.85
CA THR A 42 -20.38 -1.24 8.52
C THR A 42 -19.82 -2.42 7.74
N LEU A 43 -20.60 -3.48 7.57
CA LEU A 43 -20.13 -4.70 6.90
C LEU A 43 -19.64 -4.47 5.48
N PHE A 44 -20.25 -3.54 4.76
CA PHE A 44 -19.79 -3.20 3.42
C PHE A 44 -18.32 -2.84 3.41
N ASN A 45 -17.88 -2.02 4.37
CA ASN A 45 -16.48 -1.61 4.47
C ASN A 45 -15.57 -2.79 4.81
N PHE A 46 -16.06 -3.73 5.62
CA PHE A 46 -15.29 -4.95 5.89
C PHE A 46 -15.05 -5.75 4.62
N TYR A 47 -16.10 -5.97 3.81
CA TYR A 47 -15.96 -6.70 2.56
C TYR A 47 -15.03 -6.02 1.57
N VAL A 48 -15.13 -4.70 1.46
CA VAL A 48 -14.21 -3.92 0.60
C VAL A 48 -12.78 -4.06 1.08
N GLY A 49 -12.55 -3.97 2.39
CA GLY A 49 -11.22 -4.13 2.95
C GLY A 49 -10.63 -5.51 2.66
N VAL A 50 -11.40 -6.57 2.86
CA VAL A 50 -10.95 -7.94 2.56
C VAL A 50 -10.65 -8.09 1.08
N PHE A 51 -11.51 -7.58 0.21
CA PHE A 51 -11.28 -7.64 -1.23
C PHE A 51 -9.98 -6.95 -1.63
N MET A 52 -9.72 -5.77 -1.06
CA MET A 52 -8.48 -5.04 -1.34
C MET A 52 -7.25 -5.82 -0.90
N TYR A 53 -7.31 -6.51 0.24
CA TYR A 53 -6.19 -7.33 0.69
C TYR A 53 -5.99 -8.57 -0.19
N LEU A 54 -7.07 -9.14 -0.74
CA LEU A 54 -6.93 -10.21 -1.73
C LEU A 54 -6.25 -9.71 -3.00
N MET A 55 -6.62 -8.52 -3.46
CA MET A 55 -5.96 -7.89 -4.60
C MET A 55 -4.49 -7.62 -4.30
N LEU A 56 -4.18 -7.20 -3.08
CA LEU A 56 -2.81 -6.96 -2.63
C LEU A 56 -1.95 -8.23 -2.76
N VAL A 57 -2.49 -9.38 -2.36
CA VAL A 57 -1.78 -10.66 -2.49
C VAL A 57 -1.42 -10.93 -3.94
N LEU A 58 -2.35 -10.71 -4.87
CA LEU A 58 -2.10 -10.89 -6.29
C LEU A 58 -1.03 -9.92 -6.80
N GLU A 59 -1.12 -8.65 -6.42
CA GLU A 59 -0.16 -7.63 -6.82
C GLU A 59 1.24 -7.94 -6.31
N LEU A 60 1.36 -8.40 -5.06
CA LEU A 60 2.65 -8.81 -4.49
C LEU A 60 3.23 -10.01 -5.25
N THR A 61 2.39 -10.98 -5.57
CA THR A 61 2.83 -12.17 -6.31
C THR A 61 3.41 -11.77 -7.66
N VAL A 62 2.74 -10.86 -8.37
CA VAL A 62 3.24 -10.34 -9.64
C VAL A 62 4.55 -9.57 -9.44
N GLY A 63 4.61 -8.75 -8.40
CA GLY A 63 5.79 -7.96 -8.08
C GLY A 63 7.02 -8.85 -7.82
N PHE A 64 6.83 -9.95 -7.11
CA PHE A 64 7.92 -10.89 -6.82
C PHE A 64 8.46 -11.59 -8.06
N GLN A 65 7.74 -11.57 -9.17
CA GLN A 65 8.26 -12.12 -10.41
C GLN A 65 9.35 -11.26 -11.04
N THR A 66 9.35 -9.95 -10.75
CA THR A 66 10.27 -9.00 -11.37
C THR A 66 11.18 -8.29 -10.39
N MET A 67 10.90 -8.39 -9.07
CA MET A 67 11.63 -7.67 -8.04
C MET A 67 12.06 -8.65 -6.94
N GLY A 68 13.23 -8.41 -6.37
CA GLY A 68 13.67 -9.19 -5.21
C GLY A 68 12.81 -8.91 -3.98
N ILE A 69 12.73 -9.91 -3.09
CA ILE A 69 11.93 -9.80 -1.86
C ILE A 69 12.36 -8.60 -1.02
N GLY A 70 13.67 -8.42 -0.84
CA GLY A 70 14.17 -7.31 -0.02
C GLY A 70 13.84 -5.95 -0.60
N TRP A 71 14.07 -5.79 -1.91
CA TRP A 71 13.80 -4.51 -2.56
C TRP A 71 12.31 -4.17 -2.56
N LEU A 72 11.47 -5.14 -2.93
CA LEU A 72 10.02 -4.90 -2.98
C LEU A 72 9.49 -4.55 -1.60
N ASN A 73 9.81 -5.34 -0.59
CA ASN A 73 9.32 -5.09 0.76
C ASN A 73 9.85 -3.78 1.33
N GLY A 74 11.13 -3.47 1.11
CA GLY A 74 11.70 -2.21 1.59
C GLY A 74 11.04 -1.00 0.97
N ALA A 75 10.89 -1.00 -0.36
CA ALA A 75 10.27 0.11 -1.08
C ALA A 75 8.78 0.24 -0.73
N TRP A 76 8.06 -0.88 -0.66
CA TRP A 76 6.65 -0.89 -0.29
C TRP A 76 6.44 -0.44 1.15
N ASP A 77 7.16 -1.03 2.10
CA ASP A 77 6.99 -0.69 3.52
C ASP A 77 7.31 0.78 3.78
N GLY A 78 8.37 1.31 3.18
CA GLY A 78 8.71 2.71 3.33
C GLY A 78 7.65 3.61 2.73
N THR A 79 7.25 3.35 1.48
CA THR A 79 6.22 4.14 0.80
C THR A 79 4.88 4.04 1.53
N SER A 80 4.50 2.84 1.94
CA SER A 80 3.26 2.60 2.69
C SER A 80 3.25 3.34 4.01
N THR A 81 4.36 3.37 4.73
CA THR A 81 4.46 4.09 6.00
C THR A 81 4.23 5.58 5.79
N VAL A 82 4.88 6.19 4.79
CA VAL A 82 4.70 7.60 4.50
C VAL A 82 3.24 7.90 4.17
N VAL A 83 2.66 7.13 3.25
CA VAL A 83 1.27 7.34 2.79
C VAL A 83 0.29 7.14 3.93
N SER A 84 0.46 6.08 4.73
CA SER A 84 -0.44 5.76 5.84
C SER A 84 -0.41 6.83 6.94
N VAL A 85 0.78 7.32 7.28
CA VAL A 85 0.90 8.37 8.30
C VAL A 85 0.25 9.66 7.82
N LEU A 86 0.45 10.03 6.54
CA LEU A 86 -0.19 11.21 5.98
C LEU A 86 -1.70 11.05 5.90
N ALA A 87 -2.19 9.87 5.54
CA ALA A 87 -3.62 9.59 5.54
C ALA A 87 -4.21 9.69 6.94
N GLY A 88 -3.52 9.16 7.94
CA GLY A 88 -3.95 9.30 9.33
C GLY A 88 -4.06 10.75 9.75
N ARG A 89 -3.09 11.57 9.36
CA ARG A 89 -3.12 13.01 9.67
C ARG A 89 -4.32 13.69 9.02
N VAL A 90 -4.62 13.37 7.77
CA VAL A 90 -5.80 13.89 7.08
C VAL A 90 -7.09 13.47 7.79
N MET A 91 -7.11 12.27 8.36
CA MET A 91 -8.26 11.75 9.10
C MET A 91 -8.34 12.27 10.55
N GLY A 92 -7.49 13.18 10.93
CA GLY A 92 -7.53 13.85 12.23
C GLY A 92 -6.54 13.37 13.26
N GLU A 93 -5.68 12.41 12.92
CA GLU A 93 -4.65 11.95 13.86
C GLU A 93 -3.58 13.03 14.04
N GLN A 94 -3.08 13.14 15.26
CA GLN A 94 -2.01 14.08 15.57
C GLN A 94 -0.66 13.40 15.44
N LEU A 95 0.27 14.07 14.78
CA LEU A 95 1.63 13.57 14.61
C LEU A 95 2.57 14.27 15.59
N THR A 96 3.41 13.48 16.24
CA THR A 96 4.46 14.02 17.11
C THR A 96 5.63 14.52 16.27
N SER A 97 6.51 15.32 16.88
CA SER A 97 7.73 15.78 16.19
C SER A 97 8.60 14.60 15.75
N GLN A 98 8.66 13.55 16.55
CA GLN A 98 9.42 12.35 16.22
C GLN A 98 8.85 11.63 14.99
N GLN A 99 7.53 11.61 14.85
CA GLN A 99 6.87 11.00 13.68
C GLN A 99 7.16 11.80 12.41
N TYR A 100 7.13 13.13 12.48
CA TYR A 100 7.52 13.97 11.34
C TYR A 100 8.98 13.77 10.96
N LEU A 101 9.88 13.67 11.95
CA LEU A 101 11.28 13.40 11.70
C LEU A 101 11.45 12.03 11.01
N GLY A 102 10.76 11.00 11.52
CA GLY A 102 10.80 9.66 10.93
C GLY A 102 10.31 9.63 9.49
N LEU A 103 9.22 10.37 9.20
CA LEU A 103 8.73 10.53 7.83
C LEU A 103 9.78 11.14 6.91
N GLY A 104 10.42 12.21 7.37
CA GLY A 104 11.47 12.86 6.60
C GLY A 104 12.63 11.93 6.29
N LEU A 105 13.05 11.14 7.28
CA LEU A 105 14.14 10.18 7.11
C LEU A 105 13.76 9.08 6.10
N ILE A 106 12.53 8.59 6.16
CA ILE A 106 12.04 7.57 5.20
C ILE A 106 12.03 8.15 3.78
N ILE A 107 11.52 9.36 3.61
CA ILE A 107 11.47 10.01 2.29
C ILE A 107 12.87 10.16 1.72
N VAL A 108 13.80 10.66 2.53
CA VAL A 108 15.19 10.82 2.10
C VAL A 108 15.83 9.47 1.75
N GLY A 109 15.54 8.43 2.53
CA GLY A 109 16.09 7.10 2.30
C GLY A 109 15.53 6.39 1.08
N LEU A 110 14.25 6.64 0.73
CA LEU A 110 13.61 6.01 -0.42
C LEU A 110 13.91 6.71 -1.74
N TYR A 111 13.97 8.01 -1.71
CA TYR A 111 14.03 8.86 -2.88
C TYR A 111 15.24 9.77 -2.86
#